data_90fd3169ff6914ebb119eb50ba207a34
#
_entry.id   90fd3169ff6914ebb119eb50ba207a34
#
_cell.length_a   1.000
_cell.length_b   1.000
_cell.length_c   1.000
_cell.angle_alpha   90.00
_cell.angle_beta   90.00
_cell.angle_gamma   90.00
#
_symmetry.space_group_name_H-M   'P 1'
#
loop_
_entity.id
_entity.type
_entity.pdbx_description
1 polymer ?
#
loop_
_entity_poly.entity_id
_entity_poly.type
_entity_poly.pdbx_seq_one_letter_code
_entity_poly.pdbx_strand_id
1 'polypeptide(L)'
;MSMLCTRTSAGRQDVIDEMKPYSQSCDENSEPIFSVIQPLLLDCSSVLEIGSGTGQHAVYFAARLPQLIWYTSDCSENHAGITMWLEDAGSDNLSGPLDLNVCSSAWPEMRFDAVFSANTTHIMHWNEVTAMFAGVGDVLVSGGRFLLYGPFNHAGRYTSESNARFDDWLRCRDPDSG
;
A
#
# COMPACT_ATOMS: atom_id res chain seq x y z
N MET A 1 -37.66 55.24 9.94
CA MET A 1 -36.27 54.72 10.11
C MET A 1 -36.35 53.27 10.42
N SER A 2 -36.22 52.41 9.37
CA SER A 2 -36.29 50.96 9.52
C SER A 2 -34.88 50.40 9.27
N MET A 3 -34.29 49.77 10.31
CA MET A 3 -33.03 49.09 10.20
C MET A 3 -33.26 47.64 9.69
N LEU A 4 -32.83 47.39 8.45
CA LEU A 4 -32.72 46.01 7.94
C LEU A 4 -31.50 45.34 8.57
N CYS A 5 -31.75 44.26 9.29
CA CYS A 5 -30.72 43.37 9.77
C CYS A 5 -30.44 42.35 8.69
N THR A 6 -29.31 42.45 8.03
CA THR A 6 -28.82 41.44 7.07
C THR A 6 -28.27 40.24 7.84
N ARG A 7 -28.95 39.11 7.79
CA ARG A 7 -28.42 37.81 8.21
C ARG A 7 -27.42 37.31 7.17
N THR A 8 -26.15 37.29 7.53
CA THR A 8 -25.11 36.55 6.83
C THR A 8 -25.37 35.05 6.98
N SER A 9 -25.67 34.39 5.87
CA SER A 9 -25.71 32.92 5.80
C SER A 9 -24.30 32.39 5.91
N ALA A 10 -23.97 31.80 7.08
CA ALA A 10 -22.79 30.94 7.21
C ALA A 10 -22.96 29.73 6.27
N GLY A 11 -22.06 29.62 5.30
CA GLY A 11 -22.01 28.48 4.39
C GLY A 11 -21.87 27.18 5.18
N ARG A 12 -22.79 26.26 4.99
CA ARG A 12 -22.57 24.86 5.32
C ARG A 12 -21.45 24.37 4.41
N GLN A 13 -20.30 24.10 5.00
CA GLN A 13 -19.27 23.29 4.40
C GLN A 13 -19.87 21.88 4.37
N ASP A 14 -20.23 21.41 3.17
CA ASP A 14 -20.62 20.03 2.97
C ASP A 14 -19.40 19.17 3.32
N VAL A 15 -19.42 18.58 4.51
CA VAL A 15 -18.50 17.51 4.90
C VAL A 15 -18.93 16.33 4.04
N ILE A 16 -18.22 16.12 2.94
CA ILE A 16 -18.29 14.86 2.20
C ILE A 16 -17.75 13.83 3.21
N ASP A 17 -18.63 12.99 3.71
CA ASP A 17 -18.27 11.83 4.52
C ASP A 17 -17.51 10.88 3.57
N GLU A 18 -16.18 11.04 3.49
CA GLU A 18 -15.34 10.19 2.67
C GLU A 18 -15.41 8.79 3.26
N MET A 19 -16.08 7.89 2.55
CA MET A 19 -16.18 6.50 2.96
C MET A 19 -14.78 5.87 2.96
N LYS A 20 -14.41 5.24 4.06
CA LYS A 20 -13.17 4.49 4.21
C LYS A 20 -13.02 3.48 3.07
N PRO A 21 -11.95 3.56 2.28
CA PRO A 21 -11.77 2.67 1.14
C PRO A 21 -11.63 1.22 1.59
N TYR A 22 -12.16 0.30 0.80
CA TYR A 22 -12.15 -1.12 1.10
C TYR A 22 -11.79 -1.95 -0.13
N SER A 23 -10.94 -2.94 0.08
CA SER A 23 -10.55 -3.92 -0.93
C SER A 23 -10.87 -5.34 -0.45
N GLN A 24 -11.79 -6.00 -1.14
CA GLN A 24 -12.11 -7.40 -0.88
C GLN A 24 -10.89 -8.32 -1.07
N SER A 25 -10.03 -8.01 -2.05
CA SER A 25 -8.79 -8.77 -2.28
C SER A 25 -7.86 -8.76 -1.08
N CYS A 26 -7.79 -7.63 -0.35
CA CYS A 26 -6.97 -7.54 0.86
C CYS A 26 -7.51 -8.47 1.96
N ASP A 27 -8.81 -8.54 2.14
CA ASP A 27 -9.42 -9.47 3.12
C ASP A 27 -9.16 -10.93 2.75
N GLU A 28 -9.33 -11.28 1.48
CA GLU A 28 -9.20 -12.65 1.00
C GLU A 28 -7.75 -13.18 1.07
N ASN A 29 -6.75 -12.31 0.89
CA ASN A 29 -5.36 -12.72 0.80
C ASN A 29 -4.52 -12.40 2.05
N SER A 30 -5.02 -11.61 3.00
CA SER A 30 -4.28 -11.24 4.23
C SER A 30 -3.79 -12.45 5.02
N GLU A 31 -4.64 -13.41 5.32
CA GLU A 31 -4.24 -14.60 6.09
C GLU A 31 -3.28 -15.52 5.31
N PRO A 32 -3.52 -15.86 4.03
CA PRO A 32 -2.56 -16.58 3.20
C PRO A 32 -1.18 -15.90 3.13
N ILE A 33 -1.13 -14.58 2.93
CA ILE A 33 0.13 -13.82 2.92
C ILE A 33 0.78 -13.89 4.29
N PHE A 34 0.03 -13.62 5.37
CA PHE A 34 0.55 -13.61 6.73
C PHE A 34 1.22 -14.92 7.12
N SER A 35 0.61 -16.05 6.78
CA SER A 35 1.17 -17.38 7.08
C SER A 35 2.58 -17.60 6.49
N VAL A 36 2.88 -16.92 5.37
CA VAL A 36 4.18 -16.99 4.69
C VAL A 36 5.16 -15.95 5.25
N ILE A 37 4.71 -14.70 5.45
CA ILE A 37 5.63 -13.62 5.85
C ILE A 37 5.95 -13.62 7.34
N GLN A 38 5.06 -14.11 8.19
CA GLN A 38 5.26 -14.12 9.65
C GLN A 38 6.62 -14.73 10.05
N PRO A 39 6.97 -15.96 9.66
CA PRO A 39 8.25 -16.56 10.05
C PRO A 39 9.47 -15.81 9.49
N LEU A 40 9.27 -15.05 8.39
CA LEU A 40 10.32 -14.26 7.75
C LEU A 40 10.53 -12.89 8.41
N LEU A 41 9.61 -12.46 9.27
CA LEU A 41 9.63 -11.14 9.91
C LEU A 41 9.85 -11.20 11.44
N LEU A 42 10.09 -12.39 12.01
CA LEU A 42 10.23 -12.54 13.46
C LEU A 42 11.44 -11.80 14.04
N ASP A 43 12.50 -11.65 13.28
CA ASP A 43 13.75 -10.97 13.62
C ASP A 43 13.84 -9.52 13.08
N CYS A 44 12.76 -9.02 12.46
CA CYS A 44 12.68 -7.66 11.94
C CYS A 44 12.13 -6.68 13.00
N SER A 45 12.61 -5.46 12.95
CA SER A 45 12.14 -4.32 13.75
C SER A 45 11.38 -3.29 12.90
N SER A 46 11.54 -3.34 11.57
CA SER A 46 10.92 -2.38 10.65
C SER A 46 10.60 -3.02 9.30
N VAL A 47 9.43 -2.68 8.77
CA VAL A 47 8.97 -3.04 7.42
C VAL A 47 8.49 -1.80 6.70
N LEU A 48 8.92 -1.59 5.45
CA LEU A 48 8.34 -0.62 4.52
C LEU A 48 7.37 -1.36 3.59
N GLU A 49 6.11 -0.95 3.56
CA GLU A 49 5.14 -1.42 2.57
C GLU A 49 5.07 -0.43 1.40
N ILE A 50 5.28 -0.92 0.18
CA ILE A 50 5.19 -0.14 -1.06
C ILE A 50 3.84 -0.44 -1.72
N GLY A 51 3.07 0.63 -2.01
CA GLY A 51 1.74 0.51 -2.58
C GLY A 51 0.74 -0.02 -1.56
N SER A 52 0.59 0.67 -0.43
CA SER A 52 -0.30 0.26 0.68
C SER A 52 -1.80 0.31 0.30
N GLY A 53 -2.15 0.98 -0.80
CA GLY A 53 -3.50 1.03 -1.35
C GLY A 53 -4.53 1.56 -0.35
N THR A 54 -5.34 0.67 0.21
CA THR A 54 -6.32 1.03 1.25
C THR A 54 -5.70 1.15 2.64
N GLY A 55 -4.56 0.50 2.92
CA GLY A 55 -3.97 0.37 4.25
C GLY A 55 -4.43 -0.88 5.04
N GLN A 56 -5.32 -1.71 4.47
CA GLN A 56 -5.87 -2.90 5.14
C GLN A 56 -4.79 -3.92 5.53
N HIS A 57 -3.84 -4.20 4.62
CA HIS A 57 -2.73 -5.12 4.88
C HIS A 57 -1.86 -4.64 6.03
N ALA A 58 -1.47 -3.35 6.03
CA ALA A 58 -0.67 -2.76 7.09
C ALA A 58 -1.32 -2.96 8.47
N VAL A 59 -2.60 -2.62 8.59
CA VAL A 59 -3.36 -2.78 9.84
C VAL A 59 -3.42 -4.26 10.26
N TYR A 60 -3.71 -5.15 9.31
CA TYR A 60 -3.83 -6.58 9.58
C TYR A 60 -2.52 -7.19 10.08
N PHE A 61 -1.40 -6.85 9.43
CA PHE A 61 -0.09 -7.42 9.75
C PHE A 61 0.54 -6.78 10.99
N ALA A 62 0.47 -5.46 11.14
CA ALA A 62 1.01 -4.76 12.31
C ALA A 62 0.37 -5.25 13.62
N ALA A 63 -0.95 -5.47 13.61
CA ALA A 63 -1.65 -6.02 14.79
C ALA A 63 -1.15 -7.41 15.22
N ARG A 64 -0.53 -8.18 14.31
CA ARG A 64 -0.03 -9.54 14.53
C ARG A 64 1.49 -9.63 14.67
N LEU A 65 2.19 -8.53 14.41
CA LEU A 65 3.64 -8.39 14.50
C LEU A 65 4.02 -7.20 15.40
N PRO A 66 3.66 -7.24 16.70
CA PRO A 66 3.81 -6.08 17.58
C PRO A 66 5.28 -5.72 17.88
N GLN A 67 6.23 -6.59 17.52
CA GLN A 67 7.66 -6.35 17.73
C GLN A 67 8.29 -5.43 16.68
N LEU A 68 7.60 -5.15 15.55
CA LEU A 68 8.12 -4.31 14.49
C LEU A 68 7.22 -3.10 14.22
N ILE A 69 7.79 -2.06 13.62
CA ILE A 69 7.04 -0.93 13.09
C ILE A 69 6.77 -1.17 11.61
N TRP A 70 5.49 -1.07 11.22
CA TRP A 70 5.03 -1.17 9.84
C TRP A 70 4.84 0.22 9.26
N TYR A 71 5.66 0.58 8.28
CA TYR A 71 5.61 1.86 7.57
C TYR A 71 4.82 1.68 6.29
N THR A 72 3.72 2.40 6.14
CA THR A 72 2.95 2.45 4.90
C THR A 72 3.53 3.46 3.95
N SER A 73 3.46 3.21 2.64
CA SER A 73 3.79 4.18 1.60
C SER A 73 2.95 3.98 0.36
N ASP A 74 2.61 5.08 -0.30
CA ASP A 74 1.87 5.10 -1.57
C ASP A 74 2.00 6.48 -2.22
N CYS A 75 1.45 6.64 -3.42
CA CYS A 75 1.23 7.95 -4.02
C CYS A 75 0.24 8.77 -3.19
N SER A 76 0.41 10.09 -3.17
CA SER A 76 -0.32 11.01 -2.28
C SER A 76 -1.85 10.93 -2.39
N GLU A 77 -2.37 10.54 -3.56
CA GLU A 77 -3.81 10.35 -3.80
C GLU A 77 -4.44 9.25 -2.93
N ASN A 78 -3.65 8.27 -2.47
CA ASN A 78 -4.12 7.17 -1.62
C ASN A 78 -3.98 7.47 -0.11
N HIS A 79 -3.27 8.55 0.26
CA HIS A 79 -2.93 8.84 1.65
C HIS A 79 -4.15 9.01 2.54
N ALA A 80 -5.20 9.71 2.07
CA ALA A 80 -6.41 9.92 2.86
C ALA A 80 -7.04 8.58 3.29
N GLY A 81 -7.16 7.64 2.36
CA GLY A 81 -7.71 6.31 2.63
C GLY A 81 -6.85 5.50 3.59
N ILE A 82 -5.53 5.50 3.39
CA ILE A 82 -4.58 4.82 4.28
C ILE A 82 -4.70 5.39 5.69
N THR A 83 -4.69 6.73 5.83
CA THR A 83 -4.79 7.41 7.13
C THR A 83 -6.05 7.00 7.89
N MET A 84 -7.20 6.90 7.22
CA MET A 84 -8.46 6.44 7.86
C MET A 84 -8.32 5.03 8.46
N TRP A 85 -7.59 4.12 7.79
CA TRP A 85 -7.35 2.77 8.30
C TRP A 85 -6.38 2.76 9.48
N LEU A 86 -5.31 3.56 9.43
CA LEU A 86 -4.32 3.66 10.50
C LEU A 86 -4.92 4.28 11.76
N GLU A 87 -5.70 5.37 11.62
CA GLU A 87 -6.39 6.04 12.73
C GLU A 87 -7.40 5.13 13.41
N ASP A 88 -8.22 4.41 12.65
CA ASP A 88 -9.17 3.44 13.20
C ASP A 88 -8.49 2.32 13.97
N ALA A 89 -7.33 1.87 13.50
CA ALA A 89 -6.57 0.83 14.17
C ALA A 89 -5.95 1.32 15.49
N GLY A 90 -5.55 2.60 15.56
CA GLY A 90 -4.98 3.23 16.75
C GLY A 90 -3.76 2.51 17.31
N SER A 91 -2.94 1.92 16.44
CA SER A 91 -1.81 1.07 16.84
C SER A 91 -0.50 1.84 16.81
N ASP A 92 0.28 1.78 17.89
CA ASP A 92 1.55 2.50 18.02
C ASP A 92 2.65 1.98 17.08
N ASN A 93 2.47 0.80 16.49
CA ASN A 93 3.42 0.19 15.56
C ASN A 93 3.04 0.34 14.09
N LEU A 94 2.13 1.27 13.78
CA LEU A 94 1.82 1.72 12.42
C LEU A 94 2.38 3.13 12.20
N SER A 95 2.97 3.38 11.04
CA SER A 95 3.56 4.68 10.68
C SER A 95 3.31 5.01 9.21
N GLY A 96 3.25 6.30 8.88
CA GLY A 96 3.00 6.79 7.53
C GLY A 96 1.63 7.43 7.38
N PRO A 97 1.08 7.51 6.15
CA PRO A 97 1.72 7.06 4.90
C PRO A 97 2.88 7.97 4.45
N LEU A 98 3.95 7.37 3.95
CA LEU A 98 5.04 8.08 3.29
C LEU A 98 4.65 8.34 1.83
N ASP A 99 4.96 9.53 1.30
CA ASP A 99 4.76 9.83 -0.11
C ASP A 99 5.84 9.14 -0.94
N LEU A 100 5.44 8.12 -1.68
CA LEU A 100 6.35 7.29 -2.48
C LEU A 100 5.76 6.94 -3.83
N ASN A 101 6.12 7.71 -4.85
CA ASN A 101 6.07 7.30 -6.23
C ASN A 101 7.45 6.77 -6.62
N VAL A 102 7.54 5.50 -6.96
CA VAL A 102 8.83 4.79 -7.16
C VAL A 102 9.75 5.41 -8.21
N CYS A 103 9.18 6.16 -9.18
CA CYS A 103 9.93 6.81 -10.25
C CYS A 103 10.33 8.26 -9.95
N SER A 104 9.57 8.97 -9.14
CA SER A 104 9.67 10.43 -9.04
C SER A 104 9.89 10.95 -7.62
N SER A 105 9.49 10.21 -6.59
CA SER A 105 9.70 10.62 -5.20
C SER A 105 11.11 10.28 -4.72
N ALA A 106 11.59 11.08 -3.76
CA ALA A 106 12.77 10.69 -3.01
C ALA A 106 12.43 9.50 -2.09
N TRP A 107 13.21 8.45 -2.17
CA TRP A 107 13.09 7.32 -1.27
C TRP A 107 13.47 7.71 0.16
N PRO A 108 12.90 7.05 1.21
CA PRO A 108 13.25 7.32 2.60
C PRO A 108 14.75 7.15 2.84
N GLU A 109 15.36 8.08 3.59
CA GLU A 109 16.79 7.97 3.98
C GLU A 109 17.05 6.85 4.99
N MET A 110 16.00 6.45 5.74
CA MET A 110 16.07 5.35 6.70
C MET A 110 16.14 3.99 6.01
N ARG A 111 16.73 3.02 6.71
CA ARG A 111 16.85 1.63 6.25
C ARG A 111 15.82 0.75 6.96
N PHE A 112 15.38 -0.29 6.25
CA PHE A 112 14.38 -1.23 6.73
C PHE A 112 14.93 -2.66 6.75
N ASP A 113 14.49 -3.46 7.72
CA ASP A 113 14.84 -4.87 7.80
C ASP A 113 14.13 -5.69 6.71
N ALA A 114 12.94 -5.26 6.35
CA ALA A 114 12.21 -5.83 5.23
C ALA A 114 11.43 -4.75 4.43
N VAL A 115 11.18 -5.05 3.16
CA VAL A 115 10.25 -4.34 2.30
C VAL A 115 9.15 -5.33 1.88
N PHE A 116 7.91 -4.89 1.90
CA PHE A 116 6.74 -5.65 1.48
C PHE A 116 5.98 -4.92 0.37
N SER A 117 5.45 -5.64 -0.59
CA SER A 117 4.50 -5.11 -1.57
C SER A 117 3.55 -6.21 -2.01
N ALA A 118 2.26 -5.90 -2.09
CA ALA A 118 1.22 -6.83 -2.51
C ALA A 118 0.34 -6.25 -3.60
N ASN A 119 0.12 -7.01 -4.66
CA ASN A 119 -0.78 -6.67 -5.75
C ASN A 119 -0.49 -5.31 -6.43
N THR A 120 0.78 -4.91 -6.49
CA THR A 120 1.20 -3.60 -7.00
C THR A 120 1.95 -3.72 -8.35
N THR A 121 2.91 -4.64 -8.44
CA THR A 121 3.80 -4.73 -9.63
C THR A 121 3.09 -5.03 -10.94
N HIS A 122 1.97 -5.74 -10.92
CA HIS A 122 1.22 -6.09 -12.12
C HIS A 122 0.39 -4.93 -12.71
N ILE A 123 0.22 -3.84 -11.94
CA ILE A 123 -0.42 -2.61 -12.44
C ILE A 123 0.61 -1.52 -12.80
N MET A 124 1.90 -1.78 -12.58
CA MET A 124 3.01 -0.89 -12.93
C MET A 124 3.50 -1.15 -14.35
N HIS A 125 4.05 -0.12 -14.97
CA HIS A 125 4.86 -0.26 -16.17
C HIS A 125 6.25 -0.81 -15.82
N TRP A 126 6.92 -1.45 -16.78
CA TRP A 126 8.21 -2.09 -16.54
C TRP A 126 9.31 -1.16 -16.01
N ASN A 127 9.31 0.11 -16.44
CA ASN A 127 10.23 1.11 -15.91
C ASN A 127 9.98 1.40 -14.42
N GLU A 128 8.72 1.40 -13.98
CA GLU A 128 8.33 1.60 -12.57
C GLU A 128 8.73 0.39 -11.73
N VAL A 129 8.50 -0.83 -12.24
CA VAL A 129 8.99 -2.07 -11.59
C VAL A 129 10.50 -2.02 -11.41
N THR A 130 11.24 -1.61 -12.46
CA THR A 130 12.71 -1.48 -12.40
C THR A 130 13.14 -0.44 -11.37
N ALA A 131 12.49 0.73 -11.34
CA ALA A 131 12.74 1.78 -10.35
C ALA A 131 12.44 1.30 -8.92
N MET A 132 11.33 0.58 -8.73
CA MET A 132 10.97 0.00 -7.44
C MET A 132 12.07 -0.95 -6.94
N PHE A 133 12.55 -1.88 -7.77
CA PHE A 133 13.62 -2.81 -7.38
C PHE A 133 14.93 -2.10 -7.04
N ALA A 134 15.27 -1.03 -7.76
CA ALA A 134 16.45 -0.22 -7.46
C ALA A 134 16.31 0.46 -6.09
N GLY A 135 15.18 1.15 -5.85
CA GLY A 135 14.92 1.84 -4.59
C GLY A 135 14.81 0.89 -3.40
N VAL A 136 14.22 -0.30 -3.59
CA VAL A 136 14.22 -1.36 -2.56
C VAL A 136 15.65 -1.73 -2.17
N GLY A 137 16.55 -1.88 -3.15
CA GLY A 137 17.97 -2.14 -2.88
C GLY A 137 18.64 -1.02 -2.06
N ASP A 138 18.21 0.22 -2.25
CA ASP A 138 18.74 1.39 -1.55
C ASP A 138 18.23 1.49 -0.10
N VAL A 139 17.01 1.08 0.19
CA VAL A 139 16.40 1.21 1.53
C VAL A 139 16.51 -0.05 2.40
N LEU A 140 16.88 -1.20 1.85
CA LEU A 140 17.11 -2.41 2.64
C LEU A 140 18.45 -2.37 3.38
N VAL A 141 18.45 -2.88 4.60
CA VAL A 141 19.70 -3.21 5.29
C VAL A 141 20.42 -4.37 4.59
N SER A 142 21.72 -4.53 4.82
CA SER A 142 22.43 -5.72 4.33
C SER A 142 21.83 -6.99 4.92
N GLY A 143 21.42 -7.93 4.06
CA GLY A 143 20.71 -9.15 4.46
C GLY A 143 19.21 -8.96 4.71
N GLY A 144 18.67 -7.76 4.46
CA GLY A 144 17.24 -7.48 4.51
C GLY A 144 16.44 -8.29 3.48
N ARG A 145 15.13 -8.34 3.64
CA ARG A 145 14.22 -9.16 2.83
C ARG A 145 13.28 -8.32 2.00
N PHE A 146 13.12 -8.65 0.73
CA PHE A 146 12.04 -8.12 -0.10
C PHE A 146 10.96 -9.20 -0.28
N LEU A 147 9.76 -8.92 0.19
CA LEU A 147 8.60 -9.81 0.17
C LEU A 147 7.59 -9.26 -0.84
N LEU A 148 7.38 -9.98 -1.91
CA LEU A 148 6.53 -9.55 -3.02
C LEU A 148 5.42 -10.58 -3.25
N TYR A 149 4.17 -10.12 -3.24
CA TYR A 149 2.98 -10.93 -3.50
C TYR A 149 2.22 -10.39 -4.70
N GLY A 150 1.77 -11.29 -5.56
CA GLY A 150 0.95 -10.93 -6.74
C GLY A 150 0.69 -12.12 -7.66
N PRO A 151 -0.08 -11.92 -8.73
CA PRO A 151 -0.44 -12.96 -9.69
C PRO A 151 0.68 -13.22 -10.71
N PHE A 152 1.88 -13.58 -10.22
CA PHE A 152 3.03 -13.87 -11.09
C PHE A 152 2.82 -15.12 -11.93
N ASN A 153 3.34 -15.09 -13.16
CA ASN A 153 3.49 -16.28 -13.99
C ASN A 153 4.93 -16.83 -13.91
N HIS A 154 5.10 -18.11 -14.22
CA HIS A 154 6.39 -18.76 -14.32
C HIS A 154 6.65 -19.20 -15.76
N ALA A 155 7.55 -18.53 -16.46
CA ALA A 155 7.88 -18.77 -17.87
C ALA A 155 6.63 -18.77 -18.77
N GLY A 156 5.76 -17.77 -18.58
CA GLY A 156 4.52 -17.62 -19.35
C GLY A 156 3.38 -18.57 -18.91
N ARG A 157 3.54 -19.31 -17.82
CA ARG A 157 2.49 -20.17 -17.27
C ARG A 157 1.88 -19.54 -16.03
N TYR A 158 0.59 -19.33 -16.08
CA TYR A 158 -0.18 -18.80 -14.94
C TYR A 158 -0.43 -19.90 -13.91
N THR A 159 -0.50 -19.50 -12.64
CA THR A 159 -0.79 -20.40 -11.52
C THR A 159 -2.27 -20.78 -11.43
N SER A 160 -3.15 -20.01 -12.08
CA SER A 160 -4.58 -20.27 -12.17
C SER A 160 -5.19 -19.65 -13.44
N GLU A 161 -6.36 -20.15 -13.85
CA GLU A 161 -7.12 -19.53 -14.95
C GLU A 161 -7.61 -18.12 -14.61
N SER A 162 -7.86 -17.84 -13.33
CA SER A 162 -8.23 -16.48 -12.87
C SER A 162 -7.10 -15.50 -13.09
N ASN A 163 -5.85 -15.90 -12.81
CA ASN A 163 -4.68 -15.05 -13.05
C ASN A 163 -4.47 -14.79 -14.56
N ALA A 164 -4.68 -15.78 -15.41
CA ALA A 164 -4.62 -15.58 -16.86
C ALA A 164 -5.65 -14.56 -17.34
N ARG A 165 -6.92 -14.70 -16.91
CA ARG A 165 -7.98 -13.73 -17.24
C ARG A 165 -7.72 -12.34 -16.71
N PHE A 166 -7.09 -12.25 -15.53
CA PHE A 166 -6.75 -10.98 -14.93
C PHE A 166 -5.62 -10.27 -15.70
N ASP A 167 -4.60 -10.99 -16.15
CA ASP A 167 -3.54 -10.47 -17.01
C ASP A 167 -4.11 -9.96 -18.35
N ASP A 168 -4.99 -10.74 -19.00
CA ASP A 168 -5.69 -10.30 -20.20
C ASP A 168 -6.50 -9.01 -19.98
N TRP A 169 -7.18 -8.91 -18.83
CA TRP A 169 -7.94 -7.72 -18.48
C TRP A 169 -7.04 -6.50 -18.26
N LEU A 170 -5.90 -6.66 -17.58
CA LEU A 170 -4.91 -5.60 -17.36
C LEU A 170 -4.40 -5.08 -18.71
N ARG A 171 -3.94 -5.96 -19.59
CA ARG A 171 -3.41 -5.59 -20.91
C ARG A 171 -4.45 -4.96 -21.84
N CYS A 172 -5.71 -5.35 -21.71
CA CYS A 172 -6.79 -4.66 -22.42
C CYS A 172 -7.02 -3.23 -21.95
N ARG A 173 -6.74 -2.97 -20.67
CA ARG A 173 -6.87 -1.64 -20.04
C ARG A 173 -5.64 -0.78 -20.28
N ASP A 174 -4.48 -1.36 -20.14
CA ASP A 174 -3.17 -0.73 -20.34
C ASP A 174 -2.18 -1.77 -20.90
N PRO A 175 -1.81 -1.68 -22.20
CA PRO A 175 -0.92 -2.65 -22.83
C PRO A 175 0.49 -2.73 -22.24
N ASP A 176 0.92 -1.71 -21.49
CA ASP A 176 2.24 -1.64 -20.87
C ASP A 176 2.28 -2.20 -19.43
N SER A 177 1.11 -2.63 -18.91
CA SER A 177 0.97 -3.35 -17.63
C SER A 177 0.81 -4.86 -17.83
N GLY A 178 1.04 -5.66 -16.77
CA GLY A 178 0.89 -7.14 -16.78
C GLY A 178 2.19 -7.91 -16.77
#